data_13639808a1f415ea231e62449da6416d
#
_entry.id   13639808a1f415ea231e62449da6416d
#
_cell.length_a   1.000
_cell.length_b   1.000
_cell.length_c   1.000
_cell.angle_alpha   90.00
_cell.angle_beta   90.00
_cell.angle_gamma   90.00
#
_symmetry.space_group_name_H-M   'P 1'
#
loop_
_entity.id
_entity.type
_entity.pdbx_description
1 polymer ?
#
loop_
_entity_poly.entity_id
_entity_poly.type
_entity_poly.pdbx_seq_one_letter_code
_entity_poly.pdbx_strand_id
1 'polypeptide(L)'
;MAVSTFEWFPGIPVYHSRDLKNWELYTHVLTDDEKVDLRKLPSAKGIWALCLTYCEEEDMFYVVYGVMNSMNARYFDVDNFLICAKDIRGPWSEPVYLHSSGFDASLFHDTSGKKYVVSLEWETRKGYVRLRGQESRTSLNKVSILARKLTSVYARITTKMEFTPEVHQHSAGLILYYDNMNYINLRKYYSETLGQSALSIIHLENGKKTEFLNTRIPVEDKPVYLRLYIEGRKSWFEWSYDGETYEKIGRIFDTTRFSDEYCKYGEFTGTMVGITCADRVLHKKCADFDFFEYIADESHMLE
;
A
#
# COMPACT_ATOMS: atom_id res chain seq x y z
N MET A 1 10.73 -2.35 21.01
CA MET A 1 11.00 -2.12 19.56
C MET A 1 11.97 -3.18 19.07
N ALA A 2 11.73 -3.76 17.90
CA ALA A 2 12.65 -4.69 17.26
C ALA A 2 13.10 -4.10 15.92
N VAL A 3 14.31 -4.40 15.45
CA VAL A 3 14.90 -3.81 14.25
C VAL A 3 15.57 -4.85 13.35
N SER A 4 15.63 -4.54 12.05
CA SER A 4 16.30 -5.36 11.04
C SER A 4 17.82 -5.40 11.29
N THR A 5 18.44 -6.53 10.98
CA THR A 5 19.89 -6.70 11.11
C THR A 5 20.59 -7.04 9.81
N PHE A 6 19.84 -7.23 8.74
CA PHE A 6 20.40 -7.65 7.45
C PHE A 6 21.23 -8.93 7.61
N GLU A 7 22.46 -8.96 7.12
CA GLU A 7 23.41 -10.07 7.24
C GLU A 7 24.13 -10.17 8.60
N TRP A 8 23.86 -9.22 9.51
CA TRP A 8 24.55 -9.19 10.81
C TRP A 8 23.90 -10.13 11.83
N PHE A 9 24.77 -10.80 12.61
CA PHE A 9 24.37 -11.74 13.65
C PHE A 9 24.97 -11.31 15.02
N PRO A 10 24.24 -11.47 16.17
CA PRO A 10 22.91 -12.05 16.34
C PRO A 10 21.79 -11.21 15.71
N GLY A 11 20.76 -11.91 15.19
CA GLY A 11 19.67 -11.27 14.46
C GLY A 11 18.54 -10.74 15.36
N ILE A 12 17.87 -9.72 14.89
CA ILE A 12 16.65 -9.12 15.48
C ILE A 12 16.90 -8.65 16.92
N PRO A 13 17.67 -7.59 17.16
CA PRO A 13 17.79 -6.98 18.48
C PRO A 13 16.44 -6.37 18.89
N VAL A 14 16.09 -6.60 20.15
CA VAL A 14 14.91 -6.02 20.79
C VAL A 14 15.37 -4.99 21.79
N TYR A 15 14.86 -3.78 21.64
CA TYR A 15 15.10 -2.69 22.57
C TYR A 15 13.86 -2.42 23.40
N HIS A 16 14.03 -2.03 24.63
CA HIS A 16 12.93 -1.55 25.46
C HIS A 16 13.16 -0.09 25.90
N SER A 17 12.06 0.58 26.19
CA SER A 17 12.05 1.95 26.71
C SER A 17 10.87 2.13 27.66
N ARG A 18 11.03 3.01 28.65
CA ARG A 18 9.95 3.42 29.55
C ARG A 18 9.39 4.80 29.23
N ASP A 19 10.07 5.56 28.37
CA ASP A 19 9.76 6.94 28.05
C ASP A 19 9.71 7.24 26.55
N LEU A 20 9.93 6.22 25.69
CA LEU A 20 10.05 6.29 24.22
C LEU A 20 11.17 7.20 23.71
N LYS A 21 12.05 7.68 24.58
CA LYS A 21 13.22 8.51 24.25
C LYS A 21 14.53 7.78 24.48
N ASN A 22 14.64 7.11 25.61
CA ASN A 22 15.80 6.33 25.98
C ASN A 22 15.55 4.85 25.73
N TRP A 23 16.35 4.24 24.87
CA TRP A 23 16.20 2.86 24.45
C TRP A 23 17.44 2.05 24.84
N GLU A 24 17.21 0.92 25.47
CA GLU A 24 18.27 -0.01 25.88
C GLU A 24 18.08 -1.34 25.17
N LEU A 25 19.20 -1.91 24.71
CA LEU A 25 19.19 -3.27 24.16
C LEU A 25 18.76 -4.23 25.24
N TYR A 26 17.72 -4.99 24.98
CA TYR A 26 17.14 -5.92 25.96
C TYR A 26 17.51 -7.38 25.66
N THR A 27 17.42 -7.80 24.41
CA THR A 27 17.73 -9.15 23.94
C THR A 27 17.89 -9.20 22.43
N HIS A 28 18.27 -10.39 21.91
CA HIS A 28 18.16 -10.73 20.49
C HIS A 28 17.22 -11.92 20.32
N VAL A 29 16.47 -11.95 19.23
CA VAL A 29 15.53 -13.02 18.92
C VAL A 29 16.22 -14.21 18.26
N LEU A 30 17.11 -13.96 17.30
CA LEU A 30 17.86 -14.99 16.58
C LEU A 30 19.31 -15.02 17.11
N THR A 31 19.56 -15.91 18.06
CA THR A 31 20.87 -16.09 18.70
C THR A 31 21.54 -17.42 18.32
N ASP A 32 20.88 -18.24 17.51
CA ASP A 32 21.34 -19.54 17.05
C ASP A 32 21.48 -19.51 15.54
N ASP A 33 22.66 -19.74 15.01
CA ASP A 33 22.96 -19.72 13.58
C ASP A 33 22.42 -20.96 12.83
N GLU A 34 22.00 -22.00 13.56
CA GLU A 34 21.25 -23.11 12.95
C GLU A 34 19.83 -22.71 12.56
N LYS A 35 19.28 -21.67 13.20
CA LYS A 35 17.93 -21.16 12.91
C LYS A 35 17.89 -20.20 11.72
N VAL A 36 19.00 -19.58 11.37
CA VAL A 36 19.12 -18.68 10.23
C VAL A 36 20.55 -18.64 9.69
N ASP A 37 20.79 -19.16 8.49
CA ASP A 37 22.10 -19.11 7.86
C ASP A 37 22.29 -17.83 7.04
N LEU A 38 22.99 -16.85 7.60
CA LEU A 38 23.29 -15.58 6.96
C LEU A 38 24.66 -15.53 6.27
N ARG A 39 25.49 -16.58 6.38
CA ARG A 39 26.92 -16.58 6.01
C ARG A 39 27.23 -16.38 4.53
N LYS A 40 26.29 -16.70 3.66
CA LYS A 40 26.47 -16.62 2.19
C LYS A 40 25.69 -15.47 1.56
N LEU A 41 25.04 -14.65 2.35
CA LEU A 41 24.21 -13.59 1.84
C LEU A 41 25.05 -12.36 1.46
N PRO A 42 24.75 -11.70 0.35
CA PRO A 42 25.40 -10.44 -0.02
C PRO A 42 25.11 -9.35 1.00
N SER A 43 25.92 -8.28 1.00
CA SER A 43 25.72 -7.12 1.85
C SER A 43 24.31 -6.51 1.67
N ALA A 44 23.74 -6.05 2.77
CA ALA A 44 22.37 -5.52 2.88
C ALA A 44 21.27 -6.52 2.48
N LYS A 45 21.55 -7.83 2.57
CA LYS A 45 20.57 -8.91 2.49
C LYS A 45 20.39 -9.53 3.89
N GLY A 46 19.63 -10.60 4.01
CA GLY A 46 19.38 -11.26 5.30
C GLY A 46 18.09 -10.77 5.94
N ILE A 47 18.09 -10.43 7.22
CA ILE A 47 16.90 -10.15 8.02
C ILE A 47 16.36 -8.76 7.74
N TRP A 48 15.23 -8.72 7.04
CA TRP A 48 14.50 -7.51 6.68
C TRP A 48 13.17 -7.44 7.43
N ALA A 49 12.68 -6.21 7.55
CA ALA A 49 11.35 -5.82 7.99
C ALA A 49 10.61 -6.88 8.81
N LEU A 50 10.64 -6.71 10.08
CA LEU A 50 10.04 -7.63 11.03
C LEU A 50 8.85 -6.98 11.76
N CYS A 51 7.92 -7.82 12.18
CA CYS A 51 6.79 -7.43 13.00
C CYS A 51 6.83 -8.23 14.30
N LEU A 52 7.04 -7.53 15.42
CA LEU A 52 6.93 -8.10 16.76
C LEU A 52 5.56 -7.78 17.32
N THR A 53 4.81 -8.80 17.72
CA THR A 53 3.51 -8.68 18.37
C THR A 53 3.45 -9.50 19.64
N TYR A 54 2.50 -9.16 20.53
CA TYR A 54 2.17 -9.93 21.71
C TYR A 54 0.69 -10.28 21.69
N CYS A 55 0.35 -11.53 21.92
CA CYS A 55 -1.01 -12.05 22.03
C CYS A 55 -1.32 -12.27 23.52
N GLU A 56 -2.19 -11.44 24.08
CA GLU A 56 -2.54 -11.51 25.51
C GLU A 56 -3.27 -12.81 25.85
N GLU A 57 -4.15 -13.29 24.95
CA GLU A 57 -4.92 -14.51 25.17
C GLU A 57 -4.07 -15.77 25.26
N GLU A 58 -2.93 -15.79 24.57
CA GLU A 58 -2.01 -16.94 24.54
C GLU A 58 -0.79 -16.73 25.42
N ASP A 59 -0.62 -15.53 25.99
CA ASP A 59 0.58 -15.11 26.73
C ASP A 59 1.86 -15.41 25.89
N MET A 60 1.88 -14.92 24.65
CA MET A 60 2.88 -15.32 23.67
C MET A 60 3.36 -14.15 22.81
N PHE A 61 4.67 -14.01 22.66
CA PHE A 61 5.29 -13.13 21.68
C PHE A 61 5.41 -13.83 20.33
N TYR A 62 5.20 -13.08 19.27
CA TYR A 62 5.35 -13.52 17.88
C TYR A 62 6.23 -12.57 17.12
N VAL A 63 7.15 -13.10 16.33
CA VAL A 63 7.93 -12.33 15.36
C VAL A 63 7.75 -12.93 13.97
N VAL A 64 7.25 -12.14 13.05
CA VAL A 64 7.31 -12.42 11.60
C VAL A 64 8.48 -11.63 11.04
N TYR A 65 9.30 -12.25 10.20
CA TYR A 65 10.47 -11.62 9.57
C TYR A 65 10.73 -12.21 8.19
N GLY A 66 11.32 -11.40 7.30
CA GLY A 66 11.78 -11.84 6.00
C GLY A 66 13.28 -12.11 6.01
N VAL A 67 13.71 -13.16 5.34
CA VAL A 67 15.11 -13.39 4.96
C VAL A 67 15.26 -13.07 3.49
N MET A 68 15.86 -11.95 3.17
CA MET A 68 16.17 -11.52 1.82
C MET A 68 17.41 -12.25 1.32
N ASN A 69 17.24 -13.12 0.34
CA ASN A 69 18.33 -13.90 -0.26
C ASN A 69 19.01 -13.10 -1.37
N SER A 70 18.23 -12.49 -2.25
CA SER A 70 18.75 -11.65 -3.34
C SER A 70 17.76 -10.58 -3.76
N MET A 71 18.29 -9.53 -4.38
CA MET A 71 17.49 -8.46 -4.96
C MET A 71 18.13 -8.05 -6.29
N ASN A 72 17.56 -8.49 -7.40
CA ASN A 72 17.99 -8.15 -8.74
C ASN A 72 16.96 -7.23 -9.39
N ALA A 73 17.26 -5.93 -9.41
CA ALA A 73 16.38 -4.91 -9.95
C ALA A 73 15.00 -4.89 -9.26
N ARG A 74 13.98 -5.43 -9.91
CA ARG A 74 12.60 -5.48 -9.42
C ARG A 74 12.22 -6.81 -8.74
N TYR A 75 13.17 -7.73 -8.60
CA TYR A 75 12.91 -9.06 -8.04
C TYR A 75 13.49 -9.16 -6.64
N PHE A 76 12.64 -9.60 -5.73
CA PHE A 76 12.98 -9.89 -4.34
C PHE A 76 12.87 -11.40 -4.16
N ASP A 77 14.00 -12.04 -3.84
CA ASP A 77 14.04 -13.42 -3.39
C ASP A 77 14.04 -13.40 -1.87
N VAL A 78 12.84 -13.50 -1.30
CA VAL A 78 12.61 -13.38 0.15
C VAL A 78 11.78 -14.53 0.66
N ASP A 79 12.23 -15.11 1.77
CA ASP A 79 11.48 -16.12 2.52
C ASP A 79 10.96 -15.49 3.82
N ASN A 80 9.67 -15.63 4.09
CA ASN A 80 9.04 -15.11 5.30
C ASN A 80 8.87 -16.23 6.33
N PHE A 81 9.25 -15.94 7.57
CA PHE A 81 9.21 -16.88 8.69
C PHE A 81 8.44 -16.31 9.87
N LEU A 82 7.94 -17.21 10.71
CA LEU A 82 7.34 -16.93 12.01
C LEU A 82 8.08 -17.68 13.10
N ILE A 83 8.35 -17.01 14.21
CA ILE A 83 8.80 -17.62 15.46
C ILE A 83 7.99 -17.06 16.63
N CYS A 84 7.91 -17.82 17.71
CA CYS A 84 7.20 -17.41 18.92
C CYS A 84 7.92 -17.81 20.19
N ALA A 85 7.62 -17.09 21.30
CA ALA A 85 8.17 -17.37 22.62
C ALA A 85 7.23 -16.86 23.74
N LYS A 86 7.22 -17.50 24.89
CA LYS A 86 6.50 -17.01 26.08
C LYS A 86 7.22 -15.84 26.78
N ASP A 87 8.54 -15.86 26.79
CA ASP A 87 9.36 -14.74 27.27
C ASP A 87 10.02 -14.06 26.06
N ILE A 88 10.03 -12.74 26.04
CA ILE A 88 10.68 -11.95 24.98
C ILE A 88 12.18 -12.25 24.83
N ARG A 89 12.80 -12.76 25.89
CA ARG A 89 14.20 -13.23 25.91
C ARG A 89 14.38 -14.65 25.38
N GLY A 90 13.28 -15.35 25.07
CA GLY A 90 13.29 -16.73 24.63
C GLY A 90 13.10 -17.75 25.76
N PRO A 91 13.28 -19.05 25.49
CA PRO A 91 13.71 -19.56 24.18
C PRO A 91 12.68 -19.35 23.09
N TRP A 92 13.13 -18.94 21.92
CA TRP A 92 12.30 -18.80 20.73
C TRP A 92 12.13 -20.15 20.02
N SER A 93 10.96 -20.39 19.45
CA SER A 93 10.65 -21.60 18.69
C SER A 93 11.58 -21.79 17.49
N GLU A 94 11.51 -22.96 16.85
CA GLU A 94 12.02 -23.14 15.50
C GLU A 94 11.29 -22.22 14.52
N PRO A 95 11.99 -21.69 13.49
CA PRO A 95 11.37 -20.88 12.47
C PRO A 95 10.36 -21.70 11.65
N VAL A 96 9.15 -21.19 11.55
CA VAL A 96 8.12 -21.75 10.68
C VAL A 96 8.13 -20.97 9.40
N TYR A 97 8.47 -21.62 8.27
CA TYR A 97 8.35 -21.02 6.96
C TYR A 97 6.89 -20.73 6.62
N LEU A 98 6.60 -19.53 6.14
CA LEU A 98 5.26 -19.10 5.75
C LEU A 98 5.08 -19.10 4.24
N HIS A 99 5.84 -18.27 3.54
CA HIS A 99 5.77 -18.10 2.09
C HIS A 99 6.98 -17.32 1.56
N SER A 100 7.21 -17.39 0.25
CA SER A 100 8.23 -16.61 -0.47
C SER A 100 7.61 -15.50 -1.34
N SER A 101 6.36 -15.13 -1.11
CA SER A 101 5.68 -14.07 -1.85
C SER A 101 5.54 -12.82 -0.98
N GLY A 102 6.04 -11.68 -1.51
CA GLY A 102 5.98 -10.41 -0.79
C GLY A 102 6.98 -10.28 0.36
N PHE A 103 7.14 -9.08 0.84
CA PHE A 103 8.03 -8.70 1.96
C PHE A 103 7.32 -7.72 2.89
N ASP A 104 8.01 -7.27 3.95
CA ASP A 104 7.46 -6.38 4.97
C ASP A 104 6.19 -6.98 5.62
N ALA A 105 6.28 -8.26 5.98
CA ALA A 105 5.17 -8.98 6.56
C ALA A 105 4.81 -8.45 7.95
N SER A 106 3.51 -8.28 8.19
CA SER A 106 2.95 -7.92 9.50
C SER A 106 2.03 -9.03 9.99
N LEU A 107 1.96 -9.23 11.30
CA LEU A 107 1.07 -10.19 11.95
C LEU A 107 -0.09 -9.46 12.61
N PHE A 108 -1.31 -9.84 12.25
CA PHE A 108 -2.55 -9.35 12.85
C PHE A 108 -3.24 -10.48 13.63
N HIS A 109 -3.63 -10.18 14.87
CA HIS A 109 -4.43 -11.06 15.72
C HIS A 109 -5.87 -10.57 15.71
N ASP A 110 -6.81 -11.43 15.34
CA ASP A 110 -8.22 -11.08 15.42
C ASP A 110 -8.85 -11.52 16.76
N THR A 111 -10.00 -10.99 17.04
CA THR A 111 -10.75 -11.29 18.29
C THR A 111 -11.26 -12.73 18.36
N SER A 112 -11.19 -13.52 17.29
CA SER A 112 -11.53 -14.95 17.26
C SER A 112 -10.33 -15.86 17.55
N GLY A 113 -9.16 -15.29 17.84
CA GLY A 113 -7.90 -16.02 18.05
C GLY A 113 -7.19 -16.42 16.76
N LYS A 114 -7.70 -16.04 15.59
CA LYS A 114 -7.02 -16.29 14.31
C LYS A 114 -5.92 -15.25 14.07
N LYS A 115 -4.85 -15.72 13.45
CA LYS A 115 -3.72 -14.90 13.06
C LYS A 115 -3.65 -14.78 11.55
N TYR A 116 -3.41 -13.59 11.07
CA TYR A 116 -3.29 -13.29 9.64
C TYR A 116 -1.95 -12.64 9.37
N VAL A 117 -1.21 -13.19 8.41
CA VAL A 117 -0.01 -12.54 7.88
C VAL A 117 -0.43 -11.64 6.73
N VAL A 118 -0.04 -10.39 6.79
CA VAL A 118 -0.24 -9.39 5.73
C VAL A 118 1.13 -9.05 5.19
N SER A 119 1.34 -9.28 3.92
CA SER A 119 2.58 -8.91 3.21
C SER A 119 2.26 -8.14 1.94
N LEU A 120 3.23 -7.36 1.46
CA LEU A 120 3.16 -6.75 0.14
C LEU A 120 3.43 -7.82 -0.91
N GLU A 121 2.39 -8.27 -1.60
CA GLU A 121 2.53 -9.21 -2.72
C GLU A 121 2.92 -8.45 -4.00
N TRP A 122 4.17 -8.56 -4.43
CA TRP A 122 4.67 -7.96 -5.66
C TRP A 122 4.63 -8.90 -6.88
N GLU A 123 4.43 -10.20 -6.66
CA GLU A 123 4.73 -11.22 -7.67
C GLU A 123 3.54 -11.98 -8.26
N THR A 124 2.29 -11.64 -7.95
CA THR A 124 1.14 -12.29 -8.60
C THR A 124 1.10 -12.04 -10.11
N ARG A 125 1.83 -10.99 -10.58
CA ARG A 125 2.10 -10.74 -11.99
C ARG A 125 3.45 -10.04 -12.15
N LYS A 126 4.41 -10.72 -12.75
CA LYS A 126 5.78 -10.23 -12.96
C LYS A 126 5.80 -8.86 -13.63
N GLY A 127 6.49 -7.89 -13.01
CA GLY A 127 6.63 -6.53 -13.51
C GLY A 127 5.44 -5.59 -13.23
N TYR A 128 4.42 -6.05 -12.50
CA TYR A 128 3.24 -5.25 -12.16
C TYR A 128 2.99 -5.24 -10.65
N VAL A 129 2.47 -4.14 -10.16
CA VAL A 129 1.81 -4.11 -8.85
C VAL A 129 0.36 -4.55 -9.04
N ARG A 130 0.00 -5.71 -8.50
CA ARG A 130 -1.38 -6.21 -8.53
C ARG A 130 -2.11 -5.86 -7.26
N LEU A 131 -3.19 -5.08 -7.38
CA LEU A 131 -4.12 -4.83 -6.29
C LEU A 131 -5.36 -5.70 -6.46
N ARG A 132 -5.63 -6.54 -5.46
CA ARG A 132 -6.91 -7.26 -5.37
C ARG A 132 -7.99 -6.31 -4.88
N GLY A 133 -9.09 -6.21 -5.62
CA GLY A 133 -10.23 -5.40 -5.25
C GLY A 133 -10.86 -5.87 -3.94
N GLN A 134 -11.07 -4.93 -3.05
CA GLN A 134 -11.68 -5.11 -1.74
C GLN A 134 -12.88 -4.17 -1.59
N GLU A 135 -13.21 -3.77 -0.36
CA GLU A 135 -14.31 -2.89 -0.02
C GLU A 135 -14.23 -1.50 -0.68
N SER A 136 -15.27 -0.73 -0.50
CA SER A 136 -15.36 0.67 -0.93
C SER A 136 -14.27 1.51 -0.27
N ARG A 137 -13.78 2.54 -0.98
CA ARG A 137 -12.81 3.52 -0.45
C ARG A 137 -13.31 4.32 0.74
N THR A 138 -14.62 4.27 1.03
CA THR A 138 -15.24 4.84 2.24
C THR A 138 -15.23 3.89 3.43
N SER A 139 -14.86 2.63 3.23
CA SER A 139 -14.79 1.65 4.31
C SER A 139 -13.59 1.95 5.22
N LEU A 140 -13.74 1.67 6.51
CA LEU A 140 -12.66 1.74 7.49
C LEU A 140 -11.73 0.52 7.44
N ASN A 141 -12.19 -0.58 6.83
CA ASN A 141 -11.48 -1.84 6.81
C ASN A 141 -11.48 -2.45 5.39
N LYS A 142 -10.47 -3.26 5.11
CA LYS A 142 -10.35 -4.03 3.86
C LYS A 142 -10.42 -3.15 2.61
N VAL A 143 -9.74 -2.00 2.63
CA VAL A 143 -9.62 -1.13 1.46
C VAL A 143 -8.31 -1.42 0.74
N SER A 144 -8.36 -1.60 -0.58
CA SER A 144 -7.16 -1.79 -1.40
C SER A 144 -6.72 -0.44 -1.98
N ILE A 145 -5.82 0.21 -1.26
CA ILE A 145 -5.15 1.47 -1.66
C ILE A 145 -3.66 1.33 -1.36
N LEU A 146 -2.83 1.62 -2.35
CA LEU A 146 -1.39 1.81 -2.20
C LEU A 146 -1.07 3.26 -2.53
N ALA A 147 -0.64 4.02 -1.53
CA ALA A 147 -0.45 5.46 -1.65
C ALA A 147 0.83 5.94 -0.97
N ARG A 148 1.32 7.08 -1.39
CA ARG A 148 2.42 7.81 -0.76
C ARG A 148 1.98 9.21 -0.37
N LYS A 149 2.69 9.83 0.56
CA LYS A 149 2.48 11.24 0.93
C LYS A 149 2.79 12.16 -0.24
N LEU A 150 1.96 13.19 -0.39
CA LEU A 150 2.25 14.33 -1.25
C LEU A 150 3.36 15.17 -0.58
N THR A 151 4.48 15.35 -1.26
CA THR A 151 5.65 16.09 -0.73
C THR A 151 5.85 17.44 -1.39
N SER A 152 5.09 17.75 -2.44
CA SER A 152 5.11 19.05 -3.11
C SER A 152 3.70 19.40 -3.57
N VAL A 153 3.38 20.68 -3.53
CA VAL A 153 2.14 21.22 -4.12
C VAL A 153 2.24 21.40 -5.63
N TYR A 154 3.36 21.06 -6.23
CA TYR A 154 3.58 20.99 -7.68
C TYR A 154 4.06 19.59 -8.02
N ALA A 155 3.17 18.74 -8.47
CA ALA A 155 3.49 17.36 -8.75
C ALA A 155 2.70 16.81 -9.95
N ARG A 156 3.32 15.87 -10.65
CA ARG A 156 2.69 15.03 -11.67
C ARG A 156 2.79 13.57 -11.27
N ILE A 157 1.66 12.91 -11.23
CA ILE A 157 1.54 11.50 -10.89
C ILE A 157 0.98 10.75 -12.08
N THR A 158 1.68 9.71 -12.54
CA THR A 158 1.28 8.92 -13.71
C THR A 158 1.33 7.44 -13.39
N THR A 159 0.35 6.68 -13.87
CA THR A 159 0.34 5.22 -13.80
C THR A 159 -0.25 4.63 -15.08
N LYS A 160 0.19 3.43 -15.46
CA LYS A 160 -0.45 2.61 -16.49
C LYS A 160 -1.17 1.46 -15.83
N MET A 161 -2.43 1.29 -16.13
CA MET A 161 -3.31 0.32 -15.49
C MET A 161 -3.95 -0.62 -16.50
N GLU A 162 -3.90 -1.91 -16.22
CA GLU A 162 -4.71 -2.94 -16.86
C GLU A 162 -5.82 -3.37 -15.90
N PHE A 163 -7.06 -3.17 -16.32
CA PHE A 163 -8.23 -3.51 -15.54
C PHE A 163 -9.45 -3.70 -16.44
N THR A 164 -10.13 -4.84 -16.30
CA THR A 164 -11.37 -5.13 -17.03
C THR A 164 -12.51 -5.32 -16.02
N PRO A 165 -13.31 -4.28 -15.75
CA PRO A 165 -14.46 -4.37 -14.86
C PRO A 165 -15.62 -5.08 -15.57
N GLU A 166 -16.39 -5.90 -14.85
CA GLU A 166 -17.53 -6.65 -15.37
C GLU A 166 -18.88 -6.12 -14.85
N VAL A 167 -18.85 -5.48 -13.69
CA VAL A 167 -20.04 -4.91 -13.04
C VAL A 167 -19.68 -3.54 -12.43
N HIS A 168 -20.68 -2.72 -12.13
CA HIS A 168 -20.46 -1.35 -11.62
C HIS A 168 -19.75 -1.30 -10.26
N GLN A 169 -19.75 -2.40 -9.49
CA GLN A 169 -19.05 -2.52 -8.22
C GLN A 169 -17.53 -2.77 -8.39
N HIS A 170 -17.09 -3.13 -9.61
CA HIS A 170 -15.67 -3.24 -9.94
C HIS A 170 -15.13 -1.87 -10.36
N SER A 171 -14.08 -1.40 -9.71
CA SER A 171 -13.43 -0.15 -10.11
C SER A 171 -11.97 -0.10 -9.65
N ALA A 172 -11.10 0.44 -10.50
CA ALA A 172 -9.69 0.66 -10.18
C ALA A 172 -9.21 1.99 -10.80
N GLY A 173 -8.17 2.59 -10.24
CA GLY A 173 -7.64 3.84 -10.79
C GLY A 173 -6.68 4.60 -9.90
N LEU A 174 -6.55 5.90 -10.21
CA LEU A 174 -5.65 6.85 -9.57
C LEU A 174 -6.43 7.71 -8.57
N ILE A 175 -5.90 7.90 -7.37
CA ILE A 175 -6.58 8.60 -6.28
C ILE A 175 -5.72 9.71 -5.67
N LEU A 176 -6.35 10.87 -5.42
CA LEU A 176 -5.92 11.88 -4.48
C LEU A 176 -6.72 11.65 -3.19
N TYR A 177 -6.05 11.34 -2.09
CA TYR A 177 -6.67 10.82 -0.88
C TYR A 177 -6.21 11.57 0.35
N TYR A 178 -7.14 11.96 1.17
CA TYR A 178 -6.86 12.50 2.50
C TYR A 178 -7.30 11.49 3.58
N ASP A 179 -8.58 11.09 3.56
CA ASP A 179 -9.19 10.09 4.41
C ASP A 179 -10.34 9.35 3.70
N ASN A 180 -11.03 8.45 4.39
CA ASN A 180 -12.15 7.68 3.84
C ASN A 180 -13.42 8.51 3.54
N MET A 181 -13.44 9.80 3.94
CA MET A 181 -14.53 10.75 3.72
C MET A 181 -14.15 11.87 2.75
N ASN A 182 -12.85 11.96 2.37
CA ASN A 182 -12.29 13.01 1.54
C ASN A 182 -11.28 12.46 0.54
N TYR A 183 -11.71 12.30 -0.72
CA TYR A 183 -10.84 11.86 -1.82
C TYR A 183 -11.41 12.25 -3.18
N ILE A 184 -10.55 12.28 -4.19
CA ILE A 184 -10.91 12.35 -5.62
C ILE A 184 -10.29 11.15 -6.31
N ASN A 185 -11.10 10.35 -6.98
CA ASN A 185 -10.65 9.15 -7.66
C ASN A 185 -11.06 9.16 -9.15
N LEU A 186 -10.06 9.21 -10.03
CA LEU A 186 -10.23 8.83 -11.43
C LEU A 186 -10.22 7.32 -11.52
N ARG A 187 -11.32 6.73 -11.96
CA ARG A 187 -11.49 5.27 -12.00
C ARG A 187 -11.91 4.77 -13.38
N LYS A 188 -11.47 3.57 -13.73
CA LYS A 188 -12.10 2.71 -14.74
C LYS A 188 -13.10 1.81 -14.03
N TYR A 189 -14.32 1.71 -14.58
CA TYR A 189 -15.41 0.92 -14.02
C TYR A 189 -16.35 0.43 -15.14
N TYR A 190 -17.21 -0.55 -14.87
CA TYR A 190 -18.26 -0.95 -15.81
C TYR A 190 -19.45 -0.02 -15.66
N SER A 191 -19.87 0.60 -16.76
CA SER A 191 -21.05 1.46 -16.82
C SER A 191 -22.24 0.69 -17.40
N GLU A 192 -23.21 0.35 -16.56
CA GLU A 192 -24.44 -0.34 -17.00
C GLU A 192 -25.23 0.49 -18.03
N THR A 193 -25.21 1.82 -17.89
CA THR A 193 -25.90 2.73 -18.85
C THR A 193 -25.25 2.73 -20.22
N LEU A 194 -23.90 2.57 -20.29
CA LEU A 194 -23.17 2.51 -21.56
C LEU A 194 -22.98 1.08 -22.05
N GLY A 195 -23.24 0.07 -21.21
CA GLY A 195 -23.00 -1.34 -21.51
C GLY A 195 -21.54 -1.72 -21.70
N GLN A 196 -20.59 -0.90 -21.20
CA GLN A 196 -19.15 -1.10 -21.38
C GLN A 196 -18.31 -0.41 -20.29
N SER A 197 -17.00 -0.64 -20.35
CA SER A 197 -16.04 0.06 -19.50
C SER A 197 -16.04 1.56 -19.78
N ALA A 198 -15.88 2.34 -18.71
CA ALA A 198 -15.78 3.79 -18.79
C ALA A 198 -14.82 4.35 -17.75
N LEU A 199 -14.24 5.52 -18.04
CA LEU A 199 -13.56 6.36 -17.06
C LEU A 199 -14.54 7.37 -16.48
N SER A 200 -14.48 7.58 -15.17
CA SER A 200 -15.21 8.65 -14.49
C SER A 200 -14.47 9.10 -13.23
N ILE A 201 -14.85 10.28 -12.73
CA ILE A 201 -14.32 10.80 -11.47
C ILE A 201 -15.39 10.71 -10.39
N ILE A 202 -14.99 10.20 -9.23
CA ILE A 202 -15.73 10.33 -7.98
C ILE A 202 -14.99 11.33 -7.10
N HIS A 203 -15.72 12.31 -6.59
CA HIS A 203 -15.28 13.21 -5.54
C HIS A 203 -16.11 12.96 -4.28
N LEU A 204 -15.43 12.58 -3.21
CA LEU A 204 -16.01 12.53 -1.88
C LEU A 204 -15.45 13.72 -1.07
N GLU A 205 -16.33 14.54 -0.54
CA GLU A 205 -16.00 15.75 0.19
C GLU A 205 -16.82 15.78 1.49
N ASN A 206 -16.15 15.62 2.63
CA ASN A 206 -16.78 15.51 3.94
C ASN A 206 -17.98 14.56 3.96
N GLY A 207 -17.81 13.39 3.31
CA GLY A 207 -18.83 12.33 3.18
C GLY A 207 -19.87 12.55 2.09
N LYS A 208 -19.88 13.70 1.45
CA LYS A 208 -20.80 13.96 0.32
C LYS A 208 -20.19 13.48 -0.99
N LYS A 209 -20.77 12.43 -1.57
CA LYS A 209 -20.34 11.87 -2.84
C LYS A 209 -20.89 12.66 -4.02
N THR A 210 -20.01 13.01 -4.95
CA THR A 210 -20.36 13.53 -6.30
C THR A 210 -19.71 12.63 -7.34
N GLU A 211 -20.48 12.15 -8.27
CA GLU A 211 -20.01 11.38 -9.42
C GLU A 211 -20.25 12.17 -10.71
N PHE A 212 -19.17 12.43 -11.46
CA PHE A 212 -19.22 13.27 -12.66
C PHE A 212 -19.59 12.44 -13.89
N LEU A 213 -20.84 11.95 -13.94
CA LEU A 213 -21.34 11.09 -15.02
C LEU A 213 -21.43 11.78 -16.38
N ASN A 214 -21.61 13.10 -16.40
CA ASN A 214 -21.65 13.90 -17.63
C ASN A 214 -20.28 14.06 -18.32
N THR A 215 -19.19 13.77 -17.61
CA THR A 215 -17.81 13.80 -18.13
C THR A 215 -17.21 12.42 -18.26
N ARG A 216 -18.01 11.34 -18.11
CA ARG A 216 -17.52 9.98 -18.27
C ARG A 216 -17.16 9.69 -19.72
N ILE A 217 -16.07 8.95 -19.90
CA ILE A 217 -15.52 8.59 -21.21
C ILE A 217 -15.66 7.09 -21.39
N PRO A 218 -16.37 6.59 -22.41
CA PRO A 218 -16.35 5.18 -22.78
C PRO A 218 -14.93 4.77 -23.16
N VAL A 219 -14.48 3.63 -22.67
CA VAL A 219 -13.15 3.11 -22.98
C VAL A 219 -13.22 1.61 -23.27
N GLU A 220 -12.32 1.16 -24.13
CA GLU A 220 -12.14 -0.25 -24.42
C GLU A 220 -11.48 -0.99 -23.26
N ASP A 221 -11.56 -2.33 -23.28
CA ASP A 221 -10.87 -3.19 -22.31
C ASP A 221 -9.38 -3.35 -22.67
N LYS A 222 -8.72 -2.20 -22.81
CA LYS A 222 -7.27 -2.04 -23.05
C LYS A 222 -6.62 -1.38 -21.83
N PRO A 223 -5.28 -1.48 -21.72
CA PRO A 223 -4.53 -0.68 -20.77
C PRO A 223 -4.80 0.81 -20.94
N VAL A 224 -4.85 1.55 -19.84
CA VAL A 224 -5.04 3.01 -19.84
C VAL A 224 -3.96 3.66 -18.97
N TYR A 225 -3.47 4.78 -19.42
CA TYR A 225 -2.62 5.66 -18.63
C TYR A 225 -3.51 6.68 -17.92
N LEU A 226 -3.31 6.84 -16.63
CA LEU A 226 -3.99 7.80 -15.79
C LEU A 226 -2.98 8.78 -15.23
N ARG A 227 -3.30 10.06 -15.25
CA ARG A 227 -2.43 11.12 -14.78
C ARG A 227 -3.18 12.10 -13.90
N LEU A 228 -2.52 12.53 -12.82
CA LEU A 228 -2.97 13.59 -11.92
C LEU A 228 -1.92 14.68 -11.94
N TYR A 229 -2.35 15.91 -12.15
CA TYR A 229 -1.56 17.11 -11.89
C TYR A 229 -2.02 17.79 -10.62
N ILE A 230 -1.05 18.31 -9.87
CA ILE A 230 -1.23 19.20 -8.75
C ILE A 230 -0.38 20.43 -9.02
N GLU A 231 -1.02 21.60 -9.08
CA GLU A 231 -0.36 22.89 -9.30
C GLU A 231 -0.88 23.90 -8.26
N GLY A 232 -0.19 23.97 -7.13
CA GLY A 232 -0.58 24.80 -6.01
C GLY A 232 -1.98 24.45 -5.53
N ARG A 233 -2.92 25.36 -5.73
CA ARG A 233 -4.31 25.22 -5.31
C ARG A 233 -5.18 24.40 -6.27
N LYS A 234 -4.66 23.95 -7.40
CA LYS A 234 -5.43 23.30 -8.44
C LYS A 234 -4.94 21.87 -8.66
N SER A 235 -5.88 20.96 -8.90
CA SER A 235 -5.58 19.62 -9.39
C SER A 235 -6.58 19.21 -10.46
N TRP A 236 -6.12 18.38 -11.40
CA TRP A 236 -6.95 17.81 -12.46
C TRP A 236 -6.42 16.47 -12.92
N PHE A 237 -7.27 15.70 -13.58
CA PHE A 237 -6.93 14.40 -14.11
C PHE A 237 -6.90 14.40 -15.63
N GLU A 238 -6.04 13.53 -16.15
CA GLU A 238 -5.91 13.24 -17.57
C GLU A 238 -5.82 11.73 -17.77
N TRP A 239 -6.12 11.30 -18.99
CA TRP A 239 -6.00 9.90 -19.36
C TRP A 239 -5.46 9.76 -20.78
N SER A 240 -4.92 8.56 -21.12
CA SER A 240 -4.38 8.26 -22.45
C SER A 240 -4.43 6.75 -22.72
N TYR A 241 -4.41 6.35 -23.99
CA TYR A 241 -4.14 4.97 -24.39
C TYR A 241 -2.68 4.71 -24.71
N ASP A 242 -1.94 5.68 -25.22
CA ASP A 242 -0.56 5.54 -25.70
C ASP A 242 0.50 6.01 -24.70
N GLY A 243 0.09 6.78 -23.67
CA GLY A 243 1.01 7.38 -22.70
C GLY A 243 1.71 8.64 -23.20
N GLU A 244 1.41 9.09 -24.41
CA GLU A 244 2.00 10.28 -25.06
C GLU A 244 0.97 11.40 -25.15
N THR A 245 -0.19 11.12 -25.76
CA THR A 245 -1.29 12.08 -25.94
C THR A 245 -2.32 11.93 -24.82
N TYR A 246 -2.44 12.97 -24.00
CA TYR A 246 -3.36 12.97 -22.86
C TYR A 246 -4.54 13.90 -23.06
N GLU A 247 -5.70 13.44 -22.66
CA GLU A 247 -6.95 14.20 -22.65
C GLU A 247 -7.41 14.47 -21.21
N LYS A 248 -7.85 15.68 -20.93
CA LYS A 248 -8.43 16.04 -19.62
C LYS A 248 -9.78 15.35 -19.42
N ILE A 249 -10.02 14.90 -18.18
CA ILE A 249 -11.29 14.32 -17.76
C ILE A 249 -11.80 15.02 -16.50
N GLY A 250 -13.10 15.28 -16.46
CA GLY A 250 -13.75 15.93 -15.32
C GLY A 250 -13.52 17.44 -15.31
N ARG A 251 -13.14 17.96 -14.17
CA ARG A 251 -12.93 19.39 -13.92
C ARG A 251 -11.63 19.65 -13.15
N ILE A 252 -11.30 20.92 -12.96
CA ILE A 252 -10.27 21.35 -12.01
C ILE A 252 -10.85 21.34 -10.61
N PHE A 253 -10.11 20.77 -9.66
CA PHE A 253 -10.46 20.67 -8.23
C PHE A 253 -9.61 21.62 -7.41
N ASP A 254 -10.14 22.04 -6.27
CA ASP A 254 -9.42 22.85 -5.28
C ASP A 254 -8.67 21.93 -4.31
N THR A 255 -7.33 21.89 -4.45
CA THR A 255 -6.45 21.02 -3.66
C THR A 255 -6.36 21.46 -2.20
N THR A 256 -6.64 22.74 -1.87
CA THR A 256 -6.62 23.23 -0.49
C THR A 256 -7.67 22.60 0.40
N ARG A 257 -8.65 21.90 -0.19
CA ARG A 257 -9.68 21.16 0.53
C ARG A 257 -9.21 19.80 1.05
N PHE A 258 -7.94 19.48 0.86
CA PHE A 258 -7.29 18.27 1.39
C PHE A 258 -6.32 18.67 2.51
N SER A 259 -6.86 19.27 3.56
CA SER A 259 -6.10 19.74 4.73
C SER A 259 -6.86 19.47 6.02
N ASP A 260 -6.14 19.49 7.14
CA ASP A 260 -6.69 19.29 8.48
C ASP A 260 -7.74 20.35 8.82
N GLU A 261 -7.57 21.58 8.32
CA GLU A 261 -8.50 22.69 8.58
C GLU A 261 -9.84 22.54 7.84
N TYR A 262 -9.83 21.84 6.71
CA TYR A 262 -11.04 21.64 5.89
C TYR A 262 -11.75 20.33 6.17
N CYS A 263 -10.99 19.23 6.30
CA CYS A 263 -11.53 17.88 6.47
C CYS A 263 -11.97 17.66 7.93
N LYS A 264 -13.18 17.10 8.10
CA LYS A 264 -13.80 16.98 9.43
C LYS A 264 -13.36 15.74 10.20
N TYR A 265 -12.79 14.74 9.52
CA TYR A 265 -12.59 13.41 10.07
C TYR A 265 -11.14 12.94 10.07
N GLY A 266 -10.24 13.61 9.39
CA GLY A 266 -8.84 13.25 9.33
C GLY A 266 -8.01 14.30 10.04
N GLU A 267 -7.29 13.91 11.08
CA GLU A 267 -6.34 14.76 11.77
C GLU A 267 -4.94 14.17 11.59
N PHE A 268 -3.95 15.03 11.31
CA PHE A 268 -2.52 14.68 11.23
C PHE A 268 -2.15 13.64 10.14
N THR A 269 -3.01 13.40 9.14
CA THR A 269 -2.73 12.41 8.10
C THR A 269 -1.99 12.99 6.91
N GLY A 270 -2.37 14.19 6.47
CA GLY A 270 -1.88 14.87 5.27
C GLY A 270 -2.30 14.17 3.97
N THR A 271 -2.23 14.89 2.88
CA THR A 271 -2.66 14.43 1.56
C THR A 271 -1.75 13.33 1.01
N MET A 272 -2.36 12.34 0.38
CA MET A 272 -1.70 11.21 -0.26
C MET A 272 -2.15 11.07 -1.72
N VAL A 273 -1.30 10.48 -2.53
CA VAL A 273 -1.59 10.10 -3.93
C VAL A 273 -1.26 8.64 -4.14
N GLY A 274 -2.09 7.92 -4.89
CA GLY A 274 -1.89 6.50 -5.03
C GLY A 274 -2.81 5.81 -6.03
N ILE A 275 -2.70 4.49 -6.04
CA ILE A 275 -3.50 3.59 -6.86
C ILE A 275 -4.48 2.81 -5.99
N THR A 276 -5.62 2.42 -6.57
CA THR A 276 -6.68 1.76 -5.80
C THR A 276 -7.46 0.77 -6.65
N CYS A 277 -7.95 -0.28 -6.00
CA CYS A 277 -8.85 -1.27 -6.60
C CYS A 277 -10.00 -1.59 -5.65
N ALA A 278 -11.21 -1.77 -6.18
CA ALA A 278 -12.38 -2.23 -5.42
C ALA A 278 -13.15 -3.29 -6.20
N ASP A 279 -13.55 -4.34 -5.50
CA ASP A 279 -14.51 -5.35 -5.92
C ASP A 279 -15.44 -5.65 -4.74
N ARG A 280 -16.61 -5.04 -4.74
CA ARG A 280 -17.59 -5.18 -3.66
C ARG A 280 -18.56 -6.34 -3.87
N VAL A 281 -18.20 -7.30 -4.72
CA VAL A 281 -19.02 -8.49 -5.04
C VAL A 281 -18.37 -9.74 -4.46
N LEU A 282 -17.20 -10.11 -4.97
CA LEU A 282 -16.52 -11.35 -4.63
C LEU A 282 -15.11 -11.15 -4.04
N HIS A 283 -14.59 -9.93 -4.07
CA HIS A 283 -13.19 -9.62 -3.69
C HIS A 283 -12.15 -10.45 -4.45
N LYS A 284 -12.39 -10.72 -5.75
CA LYS A 284 -11.52 -11.54 -6.62
C LYS A 284 -10.94 -10.77 -7.79
N LYS A 285 -11.57 -9.65 -8.18
CA LYS A 285 -11.13 -8.83 -9.31
C LYS A 285 -9.82 -8.12 -8.94
N CYS A 286 -8.85 -8.18 -9.84
CA CYS A 286 -7.55 -7.53 -9.65
C CYS A 286 -7.35 -6.44 -10.70
N ALA A 287 -6.63 -5.40 -10.31
CA ALA A 287 -6.08 -4.39 -11.21
C ALA A 287 -4.56 -4.47 -11.19
N ASP A 288 -3.95 -4.44 -12.37
CA ASP A 288 -2.51 -4.50 -12.56
C ASP A 288 -1.98 -3.13 -12.97
N PHE A 289 -0.98 -2.65 -12.23
CA PHE A 289 -0.33 -1.37 -12.48
C PHE A 289 1.11 -1.62 -12.90
N ASP A 290 1.45 -1.23 -14.14
CA ASP A 290 2.79 -1.42 -14.72
C ASP A 290 3.84 -0.56 -14.01
N PHE A 291 3.48 0.68 -13.71
CA PHE A 291 4.30 1.60 -12.94
C PHE A 291 3.43 2.62 -12.18
N PHE A 292 4.05 3.25 -11.20
CA PHE A 292 3.55 4.44 -10.53
C PHE A 292 4.68 5.46 -10.45
N GLU A 293 4.56 6.52 -11.25
CA GLU A 293 5.55 7.60 -11.31
C GLU A 293 5.04 8.80 -10.52
N TYR A 294 5.89 9.34 -9.67
CA TYR A 294 5.64 10.57 -8.93
C TYR A 294 6.80 11.55 -9.21
N ILE A 295 6.51 12.64 -9.89
CA ILE A 295 7.47 13.72 -10.19
C ILE A 295 6.98 14.94 -9.40
N ALA A 296 7.79 15.38 -8.44
CA ALA A 296 7.60 16.61 -7.70
C ALA A 296 8.52 17.70 -8.24
N ASP A 297 8.05 18.94 -8.26
CA ASP A 297 8.92 20.09 -8.42
C ASP A 297 9.54 20.40 -7.05
N GLU A 298 10.81 20.06 -6.90
CA GLU A 298 11.54 20.23 -5.63
C GLU A 298 11.74 21.70 -5.25
N SER A 299 11.65 22.63 -6.22
CA SER A 299 11.73 24.07 -5.94
C SER A 299 10.52 24.58 -5.15
N HIS A 300 9.46 23.78 -5.05
CA HIS A 300 8.21 24.06 -4.33
C HIS A 300 7.91 23.01 -3.26
N MET A 301 8.93 22.36 -2.71
CA MET A 301 8.73 21.43 -1.59
C MET A 301 8.18 22.18 -0.38
N LEU A 302 7.25 21.56 0.29
CA LEU A 302 6.74 22.04 1.58
C LEU A 302 7.86 21.87 2.62
N GLU A 303 8.28 22.98 3.25
CA GLU A 303 9.21 22.96 4.38
C GLU A 303 8.56 22.37 5.64
#